data_6e2e01a663b712c6524a76e7d8edb972
#
_entry.id   6e2e01a663b712c6524a76e7d8edb972
#
_cell.length_a   1.000
_cell.length_b   1.000
_cell.length_c   1.000
_cell.angle_alpha   90.00
_cell.angle_beta   90.00
_cell.angle_gamma   90.00
#
_symmetry.space_group_name_H-M   'P 1'
#
loop_
_entity.id
_entity.type
_entity.pdbx_description
1 polymer ?
#
loop_
_entity_poly.entity_id
_entity_poly.type
_entity_poly.pdbx_seq_one_letter_code
_entity_poly.pdbx_strand_id
1 'polypeptide(L)'
;MHEFDIINKYFKVLSKRSSASLNLNDDIFFDKKKGVAISVDTYNLGYHFINFKQPDLVIKKILRSSISDLICKGVLPKFYFIAGSGNNTTFSKKNLSLISKSLSEEQNKYNISLCGG
;
A
#
# COMPACT_ATOMS: atom_id res chain seq x y z
N MET A 1 -3.74 -9.61 22.99
CA MET A 1 -2.63 -10.27 22.28
C MET A 1 -2.05 -9.27 21.28
N HIS A 2 -0.76 -9.07 21.34
CA HIS A 2 -0.09 -8.15 20.41
C HIS A 2 -0.02 -8.74 19.00
N GLU A 3 0.09 -7.86 17.99
CA GLU A 3 0.18 -8.24 16.58
C GLU A 3 1.27 -9.28 16.34
N PHE A 4 2.47 -9.06 16.89
CA PHE A 4 3.58 -10.01 16.72
C PHE A 4 3.31 -11.38 17.34
N ASP A 5 2.57 -11.44 18.44
CA ASP A 5 2.17 -12.70 19.05
C ASP A 5 1.20 -13.47 18.15
N ILE A 6 0.26 -12.76 17.55
CA ILE A 6 -0.71 -13.34 16.59
C ILE A 6 0.03 -13.89 15.39
N ILE A 7 0.92 -13.11 14.81
CA ILE A 7 1.71 -13.52 13.64
C ILE A 7 2.56 -14.74 13.96
N ASN A 8 3.29 -14.73 15.05
CA ASN A 8 4.17 -15.82 15.43
C ASN A 8 3.39 -17.12 15.73
N LYS A 9 2.27 -17.00 16.41
CA LYS A 9 1.47 -18.16 16.85
C LYS A 9 0.68 -18.79 15.71
N TYR A 10 0.05 -17.97 14.86
CA TYR A 10 -0.95 -18.48 13.91
C TYR A 10 -0.50 -18.42 12.44
N PHE A 11 0.36 -17.50 12.07
CA PHE A 11 0.63 -17.23 10.65
C PHE A 11 2.04 -17.56 10.21
N LYS A 12 3.03 -17.48 11.08
CA LYS A 12 4.44 -17.68 10.72
C LYS A 12 4.69 -19.06 10.08
N VAL A 13 3.99 -20.08 10.52
CA VAL A 13 4.11 -21.43 9.96
C VAL A 13 3.71 -21.50 8.49
N LEU A 14 2.79 -20.65 8.07
CA LEU A 14 2.30 -20.60 6.69
C LEU A 14 3.32 -19.95 5.73
N SER A 15 4.24 -19.18 6.25
CA SER A 15 5.26 -18.47 5.46
C SER A 15 6.50 -19.29 5.13
N LYS A 16 6.64 -20.46 5.71
CA LYS A 16 7.85 -21.31 5.56
C LYS A 16 8.11 -21.81 4.14
N ARG A 17 7.12 -21.78 3.27
CA ARG A 17 7.24 -22.21 1.87
C ARG A 17 8.03 -21.25 1.00
N SER A 18 8.23 -20.02 1.44
CA SER A 18 8.94 -19.00 0.66
C SER A 18 9.90 -18.21 1.56
N SER A 19 11.17 -18.19 1.19
CA SER A 19 12.16 -17.36 1.86
C SER A 19 11.92 -15.86 1.63
N ALA A 20 11.20 -15.50 0.56
CA ALA A 20 10.84 -14.13 0.23
C ALA A 20 9.90 -13.50 1.26
N SER A 21 9.22 -14.30 2.08
CA SER A 21 8.38 -13.81 3.18
C SER A 21 9.17 -13.23 4.34
N LEU A 22 10.48 -13.45 4.41
CA LEU A 22 11.38 -13.03 5.49
C LEU A 22 10.91 -13.51 6.87
N ASN A 23 10.26 -14.69 6.93
CA ASN A 23 9.63 -15.26 8.13
C ASN A 23 8.58 -14.34 8.78
N LEU A 24 7.97 -13.44 8.01
CA LEU A 24 7.04 -12.41 8.49
C LEU A 24 7.63 -11.49 9.58
N ASN A 25 8.95 -11.33 9.57
CA ASN A 25 9.65 -10.43 10.50
C ASN A 25 9.83 -9.02 9.94
N ASP A 26 9.50 -8.81 8.67
CA ASP A 26 9.57 -7.53 8.01
C ASP A 26 8.20 -7.19 7.41
N ASP A 27 8.00 -5.92 7.12
CA ASP A 27 6.77 -5.38 6.51
C ASP A 27 6.77 -5.46 4.98
N ILE A 28 7.79 -6.08 4.38
CA ILE A 28 7.89 -6.28 2.94
C ILE A 28 8.09 -7.76 2.58
N PHE A 29 7.64 -8.11 1.37
CA PHE A 29 8.07 -9.31 0.66
C PHE A 29 9.34 -8.97 -0.12
N PHE A 30 10.34 -9.84 -0.06
CA PHE A 30 11.58 -9.63 -0.80
C PHE A 30 12.08 -10.93 -1.44
N ASP A 31 11.95 -11.04 -2.75
CA ASP A 31 12.50 -12.15 -3.54
C ASP A 31 13.86 -11.73 -4.09
N LYS A 32 14.92 -12.19 -3.42
CA LYS A 32 16.28 -11.82 -3.75
C LYS A 32 16.74 -12.36 -5.12
N LYS A 33 16.26 -13.55 -5.50
CA LYS A 33 16.61 -14.17 -6.78
C LYS A 33 16.02 -13.42 -7.97
N LYS A 34 14.76 -12.99 -7.83
CA LYS A 34 14.05 -12.25 -8.89
C LYS A 34 14.26 -10.75 -8.79
N GLY A 35 14.85 -10.26 -7.70
CA GLY A 35 15.02 -8.83 -7.46
C GLY A 35 13.71 -8.09 -7.28
N VAL A 36 12.73 -8.71 -6.62
CA VAL A 36 11.39 -8.13 -6.42
C VAL A 36 11.16 -7.87 -4.94
N ALA A 37 10.72 -6.66 -4.63
CA ALA A 37 10.25 -6.28 -3.31
C ALA A 37 8.81 -5.77 -3.40
N ILE A 38 7.95 -6.15 -2.46
CA ILE A 38 6.55 -5.77 -2.43
C ILE A 38 6.19 -5.32 -1.02
N SER A 39 5.56 -4.16 -0.90
CA SER A 39 4.95 -3.66 0.33
C SER A 39 3.45 -3.49 0.13
N VAL A 40 2.66 -3.86 1.12
CA VAL A 40 1.20 -3.73 1.09
C VAL A 40 0.74 -3.05 2.37
N ASP A 41 -0.07 -2.01 2.23
CA ASP A 41 -0.65 -1.28 3.35
C ASP A 41 -2.15 -1.11 3.15
N THR A 42 -2.86 -1.06 4.26
CA THR A 42 -4.30 -0.77 4.29
C THR A 42 -4.56 0.50 5.06
N TYR A 43 -5.41 1.36 4.52
CA TYR A 43 -5.75 2.64 5.13
C TYR A 43 -7.27 2.74 5.31
N ASN A 44 -7.70 3.02 6.53
CA ASN A 44 -9.11 3.02 6.91
C ASN A 44 -9.54 4.39 7.42
N LEU A 45 -10.73 4.82 6.97
CA LEU A 45 -11.39 6.00 7.50
C LEU A 45 -11.57 5.89 9.02
N GLY A 46 -11.25 6.96 9.73
CA GLY A 46 -11.33 7.02 11.18
C GLY A 46 -10.10 6.52 11.91
N TYR A 47 -9.22 5.78 11.24
CA TYR A 47 -7.94 5.29 11.79
C TYR A 47 -6.73 5.99 11.16
N HIS A 48 -6.69 6.05 9.84
CA HIS A 48 -5.56 6.59 9.10
C HIS A 48 -5.84 7.98 8.54
N PHE A 49 -7.12 8.32 8.36
CA PHE A 49 -7.58 9.65 8.00
C PHE A 49 -8.95 9.94 8.61
N ILE A 50 -9.20 11.19 8.97
CA ILE A 50 -10.38 11.57 9.76
C ILE A 50 -11.66 11.57 8.92
N ASN A 51 -11.58 12.05 7.69
CA ASN A 51 -12.70 12.11 6.75
C ASN A 51 -12.19 12.05 5.32
N PHE A 52 -13.12 11.93 4.38
CA PHE A 52 -12.82 11.84 2.95
C PHE A 52 -13.29 13.08 2.17
N LYS A 53 -13.34 14.24 2.84
CA LYS A 53 -13.77 15.51 2.21
C LYS A 53 -12.80 16.01 1.15
N GLN A 54 -11.52 15.68 1.28
CA GLN A 54 -10.47 16.01 0.34
C GLN A 54 -9.81 14.73 -0.15
N PRO A 55 -10.47 13.97 -1.04
CA PRO A 55 -9.97 12.66 -1.46
C PRO A 55 -8.62 12.72 -2.17
N ASP A 56 -8.32 13.80 -2.86
CA ASP A 56 -7.03 14.04 -3.49
C ASP A 56 -5.88 14.04 -2.48
N LEU A 57 -6.05 14.69 -1.34
CA LEU A 57 -5.04 14.73 -0.27
C LEU A 57 -4.93 13.37 0.45
N VAL A 58 -6.04 12.69 0.66
CA VAL A 58 -6.04 11.34 1.25
C VAL A 58 -5.25 10.37 0.37
N ILE A 59 -5.50 10.37 -0.93
CA ILE A 59 -4.80 9.50 -1.89
C ILE A 59 -3.30 9.81 -1.92
N LYS A 60 -2.92 11.08 -1.92
CA LYS A 60 -1.49 11.46 -1.85
C LYS A 60 -0.83 10.94 -0.59
N LYS A 61 -1.48 11.10 0.56
CA LYS A 61 -0.95 10.59 1.84
C LYS A 61 -0.76 9.07 1.80
N ILE A 62 -1.76 8.33 1.34
CA ILE A 62 -1.74 6.88 1.26
C ILE A 62 -0.59 6.40 0.36
N LEU A 63 -0.52 6.94 -0.85
CA LEU A 63 0.48 6.52 -1.83
C LEU A 63 1.89 6.86 -1.38
N ARG A 64 2.11 8.06 -0.86
CA ARG A 64 3.42 8.49 -0.36
C ARG A 64 3.88 7.67 0.83
N SER A 65 2.97 7.28 1.71
CA SER A 65 3.28 6.42 2.84
C SER A 65 3.77 5.05 2.37
N SER A 66 3.07 4.45 1.40
CA SER A 66 3.47 3.16 0.81
C SER A 66 4.80 3.25 0.06
N ILE A 67 5.01 4.32 -0.70
CA ILE A 67 6.28 4.59 -1.40
C ILE A 67 7.43 4.71 -0.39
N SER A 68 7.21 5.41 0.72
CA SER A 68 8.21 5.60 1.77
C SER A 68 8.70 4.28 2.34
N ASP A 69 7.83 3.31 2.54
CA ASP A 69 8.19 1.99 3.06
C ASP A 69 9.22 1.28 2.16
N LEU A 70 9.07 1.37 0.84
CA LEU A 70 10.03 0.81 -0.10
C LEU A 70 11.34 1.60 -0.15
N ILE A 71 11.25 2.93 -0.19
CA ILE A 71 12.43 3.80 -0.24
C ILE A 71 13.29 3.62 1.01
N CYS A 72 12.69 3.47 2.18
CA CYS A 72 13.40 3.19 3.43
C CYS A 72 14.17 1.86 3.41
N LYS A 73 13.76 0.93 2.56
CA LYS A 73 14.46 -0.35 2.34
C LYS A 73 15.47 -0.30 1.18
N GLY A 74 15.70 0.87 0.60
CA GLY A 74 16.61 1.05 -0.54
C GLY A 74 16.01 0.59 -1.87
N VAL A 75 14.70 0.49 -1.98
CA VAL A 75 13.98 0.03 -3.16
C VAL A 75 13.31 1.21 -3.85
N LEU A 76 13.55 1.37 -5.17
CA LEU A 76 12.83 2.34 -5.98
C LEU A 76 11.50 1.75 -6.44
N PRO A 77 10.36 2.34 -6.06
CA PRO A 77 9.05 1.87 -6.51
C PRO A 77 8.90 2.09 -8.02
N LYS A 78 8.26 1.14 -8.70
CA LYS A 78 7.96 1.22 -10.13
C LYS A 78 6.48 1.05 -10.44
N PHE A 79 5.82 0.17 -9.69
CA PHE A 79 4.45 -0.22 -9.92
C PHE A 79 3.66 -0.12 -8.63
N TYR A 80 2.37 0.12 -8.74
CA TYR A 80 1.48 0.01 -7.61
C TYR A 80 0.15 -0.63 -8.00
N PHE A 81 -0.48 -1.23 -7.01
CA PHE A 81 -1.84 -1.74 -7.08
C PHE A 81 -2.67 -0.96 -6.08
N ILE A 82 -3.90 -0.67 -6.42
CA ILE A 82 -4.80 0.02 -5.50
C ILE A 82 -6.17 -0.65 -5.54
N ALA A 83 -6.69 -0.97 -4.38
CA ALA A 83 -8.04 -1.47 -4.20
C ALA A 83 -8.76 -0.57 -3.19
N GLY A 84 -10.00 -0.25 -3.48
CA GLY A 84 -10.78 0.60 -2.60
C GLY A 84 -12.17 0.05 -2.37
N SER A 85 -12.68 0.22 -1.17
CA SER A 85 -14.06 -0.07 -0.83
C SER A 85 -14.73 1.15 -0.21
N GLY A 86 -15.98 1.33 -0.49
CA GLY A 86 -16.76 2.46 -0.01
C GLY A 86 -18.16 2.46 -0.62
N ASN A 87 -18.91 3.49 -0.33
CA ASN A 87 -20.26 3.64 -0.86
C ASN A 87 -20.29 4.60 -2.07
N ASN A 88 -21.49 4.86 -2.59
CA ASN A 88 -21.67 5.75 -3.73
C ASN A 88 -21.24 7.21 -3.46
N THR A 89 -21.29 7.63 -2.21
CA THR A 89 -20.82 8.96 -1.81
C THR A 89 -19.30 9.03 -1.85
N THR A 90 -18.62 7.99 -1.35
CA THR A 90 -17.17 7.87 -1.38
C THR A 90 -16.65 7.90 -2.82
N PHE A 91 -17.29 7.15 -3.71
CA PHE A 91 -16.90 7.04 -5.11
C PHE A 91 -17.84 7.80 -6.06
N SER A 92 -18.26 8.99 -5.66
CA SER A 92 -18.97 9.91 -6.53
C SER A 92 -18.13 10.31 -7.76
N LYS A 93 -18.75 10.77 -8.82
CA LYS A 93 -18.02 11.25 -10.02
C LYS A 93 -17.01 12.31 -9.67
N LYS A 94 -17.37 13.25 -8.78
CA LYS A 94 -16.47 14.29 -8.29
C LYS A 94 -15.25 13.70 -7.59
N ASN A 95 -15.47 12.80 -6.66
CA ASN A 95 -14.38 12.17 -5.91
C ASN A 95 -13.49 11.33 -6.80
N LEU A 96 -14.05 10.53 -7.70
CA LEU A 96 -13.29 9.72 -8.65
C LEU A 96 -12.40 10.59 -9.55
N SER A 97 -12.92 11.73 -9.99
CA SER A 97 -12.15 12.69 -10.78
C SER A 97 -10.96 13.25 -9.99
N LEU A 98 -11.17 13.61 -8.72
CA LEU A 98 -10.11 14.10 -7.83
C LEU A 98 -9.07 13.01 -7.53
N ILE A 99 -9.53 11.79 -7.28
CA ILE A 99 -8.67 10.63 -7.04
C ILE A 99 -7.80 10.37 -8.27
N SER A 100 -8.39 10.30 -9.45
CA SER A 100 -7.68 10.06 -10.71
C SER A 100 -6.62 11.13 -10.97
N LYS A 101 -6.98 12.40 -10.78
CA LYS A 101 -6.04 13.52 -10.93
C LYS A 101 -4.86 13.41 -9.95
N SER A 102 -5.16 13.09 -8.70
CA SER A 102 -4.14 12.92 -7.66
C SER A 102 -3.18 11.78 -7.98
N LEU A 103 -3.70 10.63 -8.42
CA LEU A 103 -2.87 9.49 -8.86
C LEU A 103 -2.00 9.86 -10.04
N SER A 104 -2.53 10.59 -11.03
CA SER A 104 -1.77 11.04 -12.20
C SER A 104 -0.60 11.95 -11.78
N GLU A 105 -0.83 12.89 -10.89
CA GLU A 105 0.21 13.78 -10.38
C GLU A 105 1.32 13.00 -9.66
N GLU A 106 0.94 12.04 -8.81
CA GLU A 106 1.90 11.21 -8.08
C GLU A 106 2.67 10.27 -9.01
N GLN A 107 2.02 9.69 -10.02
CA GLN A 107 2.71 8.88 -11.04
C GLN A 107 3.80 9.66 -11.75
N ASN A 108 3.53 10.91 -12.11
CA ASN A 108 4.51 11.75 -12.77
C ASN A 108 5.65 12.15 -11.82
N LYS A 109 5.33 12.41 -10.56
CA LYS A 109 6.33 12.82 -9.57
C LYS A 109 7.29 11.69 -9.21
N TYR A 110 6.80 10.48 -9.04
CA TYR A 110 7.58 9.34 -8.58
C TYR A 110 7.93 8.33 -9.67
N ASN A 111 7.52 8.58 -10.89
CA ASN A 111 7.75 7.70 -12.04
C ASN A 111 7.28 6.26 -11.78
N ILE A 112 6.04 6.14 -11.33
CA ILE A 112 5.38 4.87 -11.04
C ILE A 112 4.15 4.70 -11.92
N SER A 113 3.65 3.47 -12.03
CA SER A 113 2.49 3.14 -12.86
C SER A 113 1.50 2.25 -12.11
N LEU A 114 0.21 2.57 -12.24
CA LEU A 114 -0.87 1.70 -11.77
C LEU A 114 -0.91 0.43 -12.60
N CYS A 115 -0.87 -0.73 -11.94
CA CYS A 115 -0.82 -2.03 -12.60
C CYS A 115 -1.98 -2.96 -12.25
N GLY A 116 -2.88 -2.53 -11.37
CA GLY A 116 -4.05 -3.31 -11.02
C GLY A 116 -4.59 -2.99 -9.63
N GLY A 117 -5.49 -3.83 -9.21
CA GLY A 117 -6.11 -3.69 -7.90
C GLY A 117 -7.58 -4.07 -7.89
#